data_0a0bf542ecc6145bb518d60edfbb64f0
#
_entry.id   0a0bf542ecc6145bb518d60edfbb64f0
#
_cell.length_a   1.000
_cell.length_b   1.000
_cell.length_c   1.000
_cell.angle_alpha   90.00
_cell.angle_beta   90.00
_cell.angle_gamma   90.00
#
_symmetry.space_group_name_H-M   'P 1'
#
loop_
_entity.id
_entity.type
_entity.pdbx_description
1 polymer ?
#
loop_
_entity_poly.entity_id
_entity_poly.type
_entity_poly.pdbx_seq_one_letter_code
_entity_poly.pdbx_strand_id
1 'polypeptide(L)'
;MDLLARLLENFHANVGDAVFIPVMAVAAILLSLKLIPVTTDMMVNAAAGLAGEHLGRQYRTLVINCSTNNPEVATMIVSLFMVTGVKRFGGIGTPLGSNFANIYLIFAVALGWVLLRMWLANRAVFVSLILLLKKERKLLIWHFGVSLALFVTACLAFRLLTGPFPIGAIESAAPAVAPSAGKLIMASLMCIAGVTGFVLMDRQLRRQRPELFEDIDEEAHVASWKDFVIGTVGLIFGCYLINVMFLVTTDIYEGTLSTVLGPAVFAVLHYFLGALVTSLPEMNVAISNYRRIEPADLNTALSSASASNMSNLAIAALGCLIALFI
;
A
#
# COMPACT_ATOMS: atom_id res chain seq x y z
N MET A 1 0.37 20.14 3.33
CA MET A 1 0.75 19.47 4.58
C MET A 1 0.80 20.43 5.74
N ASP A 2 1.43 21.58 5.58
CA ASP A 2 1.66 22.50 6.71
C ASP A 2 0.41 23.06 7.40
N LEU A 3 -0.70 23.32 6.67
CA LEU A 3 -1.89 23.91 7.30
C LEU A 3 -2.57 22.92 8.28
N LEU A 4 -2.81 21.68 7.84
CA LEU A 4 -3.45 20.68 8.69
C LEU A 4 -2.54 20.27 9.85
N ALA A 5 -1.24 20.13 9.62
CA ALA A 5 -0.28 19.85 10.68
C ALA A 5 -0.30 20.95 11.75
N ARG A 6 -0.21 22.22 11.36
CA ARG A 6 -0.31 23.36 12.27
C ARG A 6 -1.64 23.43 13.01
N LEU A 7 -2.77 23.08 12.36
CA LEU A 7 -4.06 23.01 13.02
C LEU A 7 -4.07 21.94 14.12
N LEU A 8 -3.49 20.78 13.87
CA LEU A 8 -3.41 19.69 14.85
C LEU A 8 -2.45 20.02 15.99
N GLU A 9 -1.29 20.64 15.71
CA GLU A 9 -0.36 21.14 16.73
C GLU A 9 -1.04 22.20 17.62
N ASN A 10 -1.73 23.17 17.02
CA ASN A 10 -2.48 24.17 17.76
C ASN A 10 -3.63 23.55 18.58
N PHE A 11 -4.31 22.54 18.02
CA PHE A 11 -5.33 21.81 18.75
C PHE A 11 -4.72 21.13 19.98
N HIS A 12 -3.60 20.40 19.81
CA HIS A 12 -2.88 19.78 20.92
C HIS A 12 -2.50 20.81 22.00
N ALA A 13 -1.91 21.94 21.58
CA ALA A 13 -1.49 23.02 22.51
C ALA A 13 -2.66 23.60 23.33
N ASN A 14 -3.88 23.61 22.75
CA ASN A 14 -5.06 24.16 23.43
C ASN A 14 -5.78 23.15 24.33
N VAL A 15 -5.80 21.85 23.99
CA VAL A 15 -6.62 20.85 24.71
C VAL A 15 -5.78 19.91 25.59
N GLY A 16 -4.48 19.83 25.36
CA GLY A 16 -3.56 18.93 26.05
C GLY A 16 -3.75 17.45 25.70
N ASP A 17 -2.86 16.60 26.23
CA ASP A 17 -2.78 15.17 25.92
C ASP A 17 -4.07 14.39 26.23
N ALA A 18 -4.74 14.73 27.33
CA ALA A 18 -5.94 14.02 27.82
C ALA A 18 -7.10 14.06 26.82
N VAL A 19 -7.17 15.08 25.97
CA VAL A 19 -8.21 15.22 24.93
C VAL A 19 -7.64 14.88 23.57
N PHE A 20 -6.40 15.32 23.28
CA PHE A 20 -5.79 15.12 21.98
C PHE A 20 -5.65 13.62 21.62
N ILE A 21 -5.08 12.79 22.50
CA ILE A 21 -4.84 11.37 22.23
C ILE A 21 -6.15 10.62 21.92
N PRO A 22 -7.21 10.68 22.76
CA PRO A 22 -8.48 10.03 22.46
C PRO A 22 -9.12 10.52 21.15
N VAL A 23 -9.10 11.82 20.87
CA VAL A 23 -9.67 12.38 19.64
C VAL A 23 -8.91 11.85 18.42
N MET A 24 -7.58 11.85 18.43
CA MET A 24 -6.76 11.30 17.33
C MET A 24 -6.99 9.82 17.16
N ALA A 25 -7.09 9.05 18.26
CA ALA A 25 -7.35 7.61 18.18
C ALA A 25 -8.74 7.33 17.57
N VAL A 26 -9.80 8.02 18.02
CA VAL A 26 -11.15 7.86 17.47
C VAL A 26 -11.19 8.27 16.00
N ALA A 27 -10.58 9.39 15.63
CA ALA A 27 -10.52 9.84 14.24
C ALA A 27 -9.76 8.83 13.35
N ALA A 28 -8.61 8.31 13.80
CA ALA A 28 -7.85 7.29 13.08
C ALA A 28 -8.66 5.99 12.90
N ILE A 29 -9.37 5.54 13.94
CA ILE A 29 -10.27 4.38 13.88
C ILE A 29 -11.41 4.61 12.87
N LEU A 30 -12.08 5.77 12.92
CA LEU A 30 -13.18 6.09 11.99
C LEU A 30 -12.68 6.16 10.53
N LEU A 31 -11.55 6.79 10.29
CA LEU A 31 -10.94 6.86 8.96
C LEU A 31 -10.58 5.46 8.45
N SER A 32 -9.91 4.65 9.28
CA SER A 32 -9.43 3.31 8.89
C SER A 32 -10.56 2.28 8.73
N LEU A 33 -11.62 2.36 9.57
CA LEU A 33 -12.69 1.36 9.57
C LEU A 33 -13.94 1.78 8.77
N LYS A 34 -14.06 3.05 8.40
CA LYS A 34 -15.24 3.55 7.66
C LYS A 34 -14.85 4.22 6.35
N LEU A 35 -14.10 5.32 6.37
CA LEU A 35 -13.83 6.10 5.16
C LEU A 35 -12.99 5.29 4.16
N ILE A 36 -11.84 4.77 4.58
CA ILE A 36 -10.95 4.03 3.68
C ILE A 36 -11.63 2.78 3.09
N PRO A 37 -12.29 1.89 3.86
CA PRO A 37 -12.98 0.75 3.27
C PRO A 37 -14.08 1.14 2.28
N VAL A 38 -14.96 2.09 2.64
CA VAL A 38 -16.06 2.53 1.75
C VAL A 38 -15.53 3.12 0.44
N THR A 39 -14.52 3.99 0.52
CA THR A 39 -13.92 4.61 -0.68
C THR A 39 -13.11 3.61 -1.50
N THR A 40 -12.42 2.66 -0.84
CA THR A 40 -11.73 1.56 -1.52
C THR A 40 -12.72 0.67 -2.28
N ASP A 41 -13.80 0.22 -1.62
CA ASP A 41 -14.80 -0.64 -2.25
C ASP A 41 -15.47 0.06 -3.44
N MET A 42 -15.83 1.35 -3.29
CA MET A 42 -16.39 2.16 -4.38
C MET A 42 -15.43 2.24 -5.58
N MET A 43 -14.17 2.59 -5.32
CA MET A 43 -13.14 2.71 -6.37
C MET A 43 -12.84 1.37 -7.03
N VAL A 44 -12.66 0.30 -6.25
CA VAL A 44 -12.30 -1.03 -6.71
C VAL A 44 -13.41 -1.63 -7.57
N ASN A 45 -14.68 -1.54 -7.13
CA ASN A 45 -15.82 -2.04 -7.89
C ASN A 45 -15.96 -1.30 -9.24
N ALA A 46 -15.82 0.02 -9.24
CA ALA A 46 -15.85 0.81 -10.46
C ALA A 46 -14.66 0.52 -11.37
N ALA A 47 -13.45 0.39 -10.82
CA ALA A 47 -12.25 0.03 -11.57
C ALA A 47 -12.36 -1.35 -12.23
N ALA A 48 -12.92 -2.35 -11.50
CA ALA A 48 -13.18 -3.68 -12.02
C ALA A 48 -14.18 -3.67 -13.17
N GLY A 49 -15.27 -2.90 -13.03
CA GLY A 49 -16.26 -2.69 -14.09
C GLY A 49 -15.66 -2.07 -15.36
N LEU A 50 -14.94 -0.94 -15.19
CA LEU A 50 -14.25 -0.25 -16.30
C LEU A 50 -13.20 -1.14 -16.97
N ALA A 51 -12.43 -1.91 -16.19
CA ALA A 51 -11.46 -2.85 -16.73
C ALA A 51 -12.13 -3.96 -17.54
N GLY A 52 -13.25 -4.50 -17.07
CA GLY A 52 -14.02 -5.50 -17.79
C GLY A 52 -14.58 -5.01 -19.11
N GLU A 53 -15.01 -3.73 -19.15
CA GLU A 53 -15.56 -3.09 -20.34
C GLU A 53 -14.47 -2.71 -21.37
N HIS A 54 -13.34 -2.17 -20.93
CA HIS A 54 -12.34 -1.57 -21.83
C HIS A 54 -11.09 -2.43 -22.07
N LEU A 55 -10.68 -3.27 -21.10
CA LEU A 55 -9.45 -4.06 -21.17
C LEU A 55 -9.70 -5.57 -21.30
N GLY A 56 -10.89 -6.01 -20.92
CA GLY A 56 -11.26 -7.41 -20.82
C GLY A 56 -11.20 -7.95 -19.38
N ARG A 57 -12.11 -8.89 -19.09
CA ARG A 57 -12.37 -9.43 -17.74
C ARG A 57 -11.12 -9.99 -17.07
N GLN A 58 -10.24 -10.60 -17.84
CA GLN A 58 -8.98 -11.18 -17.34
C GLN A 58 -8.04 -10.18 -16.66
N TYR A 59 -8.20 -8.88 -16.89
CA TYR A 59 -7.37 -7.84 -16.29
C TYR A 59 -7.98 -7.19 -15.04
N ARG A 60 -9.22 -7.54 -14.66
CA ARG A 60 -9.92 -6.95 -13.52
C ARG A 60 -9.09 -7.03 -12.23
N THR A 61 -8.63 -8.22 -11.86
CA THR A 61 -7.79 -8.43 -10.68
C THR A 61 -6.55 -7.53 -10.66
N LEU A 62 -5.87 -7.40 -11.82
CA LEU A 62 -4.70 -6.54 -11.92
C LEU A 62 -5.07 -5.07 -11.72
N VAL A 63 -6.14 -4.61 -12.37
CA VAL A 63 -6.60 -3.21 -12.28
C VAL A 63 -7.08 -2.89 -10.87
N ILE A 64 -7.84 -3.79 -10.22
CA ILE A 64 -8.24 -3.66 -8.82
C ILE A 64 -7.00 -3.39 -7.94
N ASN A 65 -6.01 -4.27 -8.01
CA ASN A 65 -4.84 -4.22 -7.15
C ASN A 65 -3.87 -3.08 -7.50
N CYS A 66 -3.87 -2.59 -8.74
CA CYS A 66 -3.12 -1.38 -9.09
C CYS A 66 -3.82 -0.08 -8.66
N SER A 67 -5.15 -0.08 -8.65
CA SER A 67 -5.93 1.11 -8.26
C SER A 67 -5.78 1.45 -6.78
N THR A 68 -5.51 0.46 -5.94
CA THR A 68 -5.29 0.68 -4.50
C THR A 68 -4.04 1.52 -4.21
N ASN A 69 -3.08 1.62 -5.15
CA ASN A 69 -1.88 2.46 -5.02
C ASN A 69 -2.09 3.94 -5.44
N ASN A 70 -3.32 4.38 -5.63
CA ASN A 70 -3.60 5.79 -5.91
C ASN A 70 -3.07 6.76 -4.83
N PRO A 71 -3.09 6.41 -3.51
CA PRO A 71 -2.47 7.24 -2.48
C PRO A 71 -0.96 7.43 -2.68
N GLU A 72 -0.24 6.39 -3.11
CA GLU A 72 1.20 6.46 -3.39
C GLU A 72 1.51 7.37 -4.59
N VAL A 73 0.68 7.29 -5.65
CA VAL A 73 0.80 8.20 -6.81
C VAL A 73 0.61 9.64 -6.36
N ALA A 74 -0.44 9.92 -5.58
CA ALA A 74 -0.71 11.26 -5.08
C ALA A 74 0.42 11.77 -4.18
N THR A 75 0.91 10.95 -3.26
CA THR A 75 2.03 11.29 -2.37
C THR A 75 3.30 11.59 -3.16
N MET A 76 3.62 10.78 -4.17
CA MET A 76 4.77 10.99 -5.04
C MET A 76 4.67 12.32 -5.78
N ILE A 77 3.52 12.61 -6.41
CA ILE A 77 3.30 13.85 -7.17
C ILE A 77 3.41 15.07 -6.25
N VAL A 78 2.70 15.05 -5.11
CA VAL A 78 2.74 16.16 -4.14
C VAL A 78 4.16 16.40 -3.64
N SER A 79 4.89 15.35 -3.29
CA SER A 79 6.28 15.50 -2.82
C SER A 79 7.19 16.08 -3.90
N LEU A 80 7.13 15.58 -5.13
CA LEU A 80 8.02 16.03 -6.19
C LEU A 80 7.79 17.50 -6.60
N PHE A 81 6.54 17.96 -6.61
CA PHE A 81 6.19 19.30 -7.13
C PHE A 81 5.91 20.35 -6.05
N MET A 82 5.48 19.96 -4.86
CA MET A 82 5.10 20.90 -3.79
C MET A 82 6.09 20.97 -2.64
N VAL A 83 6.98 19.98 -2.51
CA VAL A 83 8.04 19.99 -1.47
C VAL A 83 9.34 20.50 -2.07
N THR A 84 10.04 21.37 -1.35
CA THR A 84 11.30 21.98 -1.83
C THR A 84 12.52 21.23 -1.29
N GLY A 85 13.64 21.37 -1.99
CA GLY A 85 14.92 20.79 -1.58
C GLY A 85 14.95 19.27 -1.66
N VAL A 86 15.83 18.68 -0.85
CA VAL A 86 16.09 17.22 -0.87
C VAL A 86 14.86 16.41 -0.42
N LYS A 87 14.01 16.96 0.44
CA LYS A 87 12.82 16.30 0.97
C LYS A 87 11.81 15.88 -0.13
N ARG A 88 11.82 16.52 -1.29
CA ARG A 88 10.95 16.17 -2.41
C ARG A 88 11.14 14.73 -2.90
N PHE A 89 12.36 14.18 -2.80
CA PHE A 89 12.66 12.82 -3.21
C PHE A 89 12.08 11.75 -2.25
N GLY A 90 11.62 12.15 -1.06
CA GLY A 90 10.90 11.26 -0.14
C GLY A 90 9.65 10.64 -0.75
N GLY A 91 8.97 11.36 -1.66
CA GLY A 91 7.81 10.83 -2.38
C GLY A 91 8.10 9.61 -3.25
N ILE A 92 9.33 9.45 -3.74
CA ILE A 92 9.76 8.23 -4.46
C ILE A 92 10.01 7.07 -3.47
N GLY A 93 10.42 7.40 -2.26
CA GLY A 93 10.66 6.41 -1.19
C GLY A 93 9.38 5.75 -0.67
N THR A 94 8.26 6.48 -0.62
CA THR A 94 6.99 5.97 -0.09
C THR A 94 6.48 4.71 -0.81
N PRO A 95 6.31 4.68 -2.13
CA PRO A 95 5.89 3.45 -2.82
C PRO A 95 6.90 2.31 -2.69
N LEU A 96 8.21 2.60 -2.63
CA LEU A 96 9.22 1.57 -2.38
C LEU A 96 9.07 0.95 -1.00
N GLY A 97 8.69 1.75 -0.01
CA GLY A 97 8.44 1.29 1.36
C GLY A 97 7.18 0.48 1.52
N SER A 98 6.09 0.84 0.85
CA SER A 98 4.82 0.12 0.87
C SER A 98 4.97 -1.33 0.41
N ASN A 99 5.97 -1.66 -0.41
CA ASN A 99 6.26 -3.03 -0.81
C ASN A 99 6.54 -3.97 0.37
N PHE A 100 7.15 -3.47 1.45
CA PHE A 100 7.33 -4.25 2.67
C PHE A 100 6.00 -4.42 3.43
N ALA A 101 5.25 -3.33 3.56
CA ALA A 101 3.97 -3.36 4.24
C ALA A 101 3.01 -4.37 3.62
N ASN A 102 2.91 -4.41 2.30
CA ASN A 102 2.06 -5.33 1.57
C ASN A 102 2.36 -6.81 1.86
N ILE A 103 3.62 -7.18 2.09
CA ILE A 103 3.98 -8.57 2.40
C ILE A 103 3.36 -8.98 3.74
N TYR A 104 3.66 -8.28 4.83
CA TYR A 104 3.16 -8.73 6.13
C TYR A 104 1.67 -8.43 6.34
N LEU A 105 1.15 -7.33 5.77
CA LEU A 105 -0.28 -7.00 5.89
C LEU A 105 -1.17 -8.03 5.20
N ILE A 106 -0.82 -8.47 4.00
CA ILE A 106 -1.67 -9.34 3.21
C ILE A 106 -1.49 -10.80 3.62
N PHE A 107 -0.24 -11.28 3.73
CA PHE A 107 0.02 -12.69 4.04
C PHE A 107 -0.08 -13.04 5.53
N ALA A 108 0.13 -12.09 6.44
CA ALA A 108 0.05 -12.36 7.88
C ALA A 108 -1.17 -11.70 8.52
N VAL A 109 -1.33 -10.37 8.40
CA VAL A 109 -2.38 -9.65 9.14
C VAL A 109 -3.76 -9.93 8.55
N ALA A 110 -3.97 -9.72 7.24
CA ALA A 110 -5.28 -9.90 6.61
C ALA A 110 -5.72 -11.37 6.68
N LEU A 111 -4.85 -12.30 6.27
CA LEU A 111 -5.15 -13.73 6.33
C LEU A 111 -5.36 -14.20 7.76
N GLY A 112 -4.48 -13.80 8.68
CA GLY A 112 -4.60 -14.16 10.11
C GLY A 112 -5.89 -13.61 10.73
N TRP A 113 -6.28 -12.38 10.40
CA TRP A 113 -7.54 -11.79 10.84
C TRP A 113 -8.77 -12.54 10.32
N VAL A 114 -8.79 -12.89 9.03
CA VAL A 114 -9.89 -13.66 8.45
C VAL A 114 -9.97 -15.05 9.07
N LEU A 115 -8.85 -15.75 9.23
CA LEU A 115 -8.79 -17.05 9.88
C LEU A 115 -9.30 -16.99 11.32
N LEU A 116 -8.87 -15.98 12.10
CA LEU A 116 -9.33 -15.78 13.47
C LEU A 116 -10.83 -15.54 13.53
N ARG A 117 -11.36 -14.63 12.69
CA ARG A 117 -12.80 -14.35 12.65
C ARG A 117 -13.63 -15.56 12.26
N MET A 118 -13.20 -16.32 11.25
CA MET A 118 -13.89 -17.54 10.82
C MET A 118 -13.85 -18.61 11.90
N TRP A 119 -12.70 -18.78 12.58
CA TRP A 119 -12.57 -19.73 13.69
C TRP A 119 -13.52 -19.42 14.83
N LEU A 120 -13.69 -18.13 15.17
CA LEU A 120 -14.59 -17.69 16.24
C LEU A 120 -16.07 -17.75 15.84
N ALA A 121 -16.40 -17.45 14.58
CA ALA A 121 -17.78 -17.34 14.12
C ALA A 121 -18.34 -18.65 13.55
N ASN A 122 -17.57 -19.39 12.76
CA ASN A 122 -18.02 -20.62 12.09
C ASN A 122 -16.84 -21.53 11.75
N ARG A 123 -16.68 -22.60 12.53
CA ARG A 123 -15.59 -23.57 12.35
C ARG A 123 -15.63 -24.31 11.01
N ALA A 124 -16.79 -24.55 10.42
CA ALA A 124 -16.89 -25.21 9.13
C ALA A 124 -16.30 -24.33 8.02
N VAL A 125 -16.61 -23.03 8.03
CA VAL A 125 -16.07 -22.06 7.11
C VAL A 125 -14.55 -21.89 7.29
N PHE A 126 -14.06 -21.88 8.53
CA PHE A 126 -12.63 -21.89 8.84
C PHE A 126 -11.92 -23.11 8.23
N VAL A 127 -12.48 -24.32 8.41
CA VAL A 127 -11.92 -25.55 7.84
C VAL A 127 -11.89 -25.50 6.31
N SER A 128 -12.95 -24.97 5.69
CA SER A 128 -13.02 -24.80 4.22
C SER A 128 -11.90 -23.88 3.71
N LEU A 129 -11.64 -22.75 4.36
CA LEU A 129 -10.53 -21.87 4.00
C LEU A 129 -9.17 -22.56 4.17
N ILE A 130 -8.94 -23.30 5.26
CA ILE A 130 -7.70 -24.05 5.45
C ILE A 130 -7.49 -25.11 4.37
N LEU A 131 -8.56 -25.81 3.97
CA LEU A 131 -8.50 -26.80 2.88
C LEU A 131 -8.18 -26.12 1.52
N LEU A 132 -8.79 -24.97 1.24
CA LEU A 132 -8.47 -24.17 0.06
C LEU A 132 -7.01 -23.73 0.05
N LEU A 133 -6.49 -23.18 1.15
CA LEU A 133 -5.08 -22.78 1.28
C LEU A 133 -4.12 -23.95 1.08
N LYS A 134 -4.46 -25.15 1.60
CA LYS A 134 -3.67 -26.36 1.37
C LYS A 134 -3.69 -26.80 -0.09
N LYS A 135 -4.87 -26.79 -0.72
CA LYS A 135 -5.04 -27.11 -2.15
C LYS A 135 -4.24 -26.15 -3.03
N GLU A 136 -4.34 -24.86 -2.75
CA GLU A 136 -3.73 -23.78 -3.55
C GLU A 136 -2.36 -23.31 -2.98
N ARG A 137 -1.67 -24.17 -2.22
CA ARG A 137 -0.36 -23.81 -1.60
C ARG A 137 0.70 -23.32 -2.61
N LYS A 138 0.66 -23.84 -3.85
CA LYS A 138 1.58 -23.43 -4.91
C LYS A 138 1.33 -21.98 -5.33
N LEU A 139 0.05 -21.58 -5.40
CA LEU A 139 -0.35 -20.21 -5.70
C LEU A 139 0.11 -19.25 -4.60
N LEU A 140 -0.09 -19.64 -3.32
CA LEU A 140 0.38 -18.85 -2.18
C LEU A 140 1.91 -18.66 -2.20
N ILE A 141 2.67 -19.73 -2.41
CA ILE A 141 4.14 -19.67 -2.50
C ILE A 141 4.56 -18.81 -3.69
N TRP A 142 3.87 -18.90 -4.81
CA TRP A 142 4.16 -18.12 -6.01
C TRP A 142 3.99 -16.61 -5.73
N HIS A 143 2.82 -16.16 -5.23
CA HIS A 143 2.57 -14.76 -4.92
C HIS A 143 3.52 -14.23 -3.84
N PHE A 144 3.78 -15.02 -2.79
CA PHE A 144 4.73 -14.65 -1.75
C PHE A 144 6.15 -14.47 -2.32
N GLY A 145 6.61 -15.43 -3.13
CA GLY A 145 7.93 -15.38 -3.77
C GLY A 145 8.09 -14.19 -4.71
N VAL A 146 7.06 -13.91 -5.53
CA VAL A 146 7.03 -12.74 -6.42
C VAL A 146 7.03 -11.44 -5.61
N SER A 147 6.19 -11.34 -4.57
CA SER A 147 6.15 -10.16 -3.71
C SER A 147 7.49 -9.90 -3.03
N LEU A 148 8.16 -10.97 -2.58
CA LEU A 148 9.49 -10.89 -1.96
C LEU A 148 10.56 -10.43 -2.97
N ALA A 149 10.54 -10.94 -4.20
CA ALA A 149 11.47 -10.52 -5.25
C ALA A 149 11.28 -9.03 -5.61
N LEU A 150 10.04 -8.57 -5.74
CA LEU A 150 9.73 -7.16 -5.98
C LEU A 150 10.14 -6.28 -4.79
N PHE A 151 9.96 -6.75 -3.57
CA PHE A 151 10.43 -6.06 -2.36
C PHE A 151 11.97 -5.94 -2.34
N VAL A 152 12.70 -7.00 -2.66
CA VAL A 152 14.18 -6.94 -2.77
C VAL A 152 14.60 -5.92 -3.82
N THR A 153 13.91 -5.88 -4.97
CA THR A 153 14.14 -4.88 -6.02
C THR A 153 13.87 -3.46 -5.49
N ALA A 154 12.79 -3.26 -4.74
CA ALA A 154 12.48 -1.98 -4.11
C ALA A 154 13.55 -1.55 -3.10
N CYS A 155 14.04 -2.47 -2.27
CA CYS A 155 15.14 -2.20 -1.32
C CYS A 155 16.42 -1.78 -2.03
N LEU A 156 16.78 -2.44 -3.13
CA LEU A 156 17.97 -2.10 -3.91
C LEU A 156 17.82 -0.73 -4.58
N ALA A 157 16.65 -0.43 -5.17
CA ALA A 157 16.37 0.88 -5.75
C ALA A 157 16.40 1.98 -4.69
N PHE A 158 15.77 1.75 -3.52
CA PHE A 158 15.78 2.67 -2.39
C PHE A 158 17.22 2.96 -1.90
N ARG A 159 18.04 1.91 -1.75
CA ARG A 159 19.46 2.06 -1.37
C ARG A 159 20.26 2.88 -2.37
N LEU A 160 20.00 2.75 -3.66
CA LEU A 160 20.64 3.59 -4.68
C LEU A 160 20.28 5.07 -4.50
N LEU A 161 19.02 5.35 -4.15
CA LEU A 161 18.54 6.72 -4.00
C LEU A 161 19.03 7.37 -2.71
N THR A 162 19.01 6.65 -1.60
CA THR A 162 19.29 7.19 -0.25
C THR A 162 20.72 6.98 0.24
N GLY A 163 21.47 6.05 -0.39
CA GLY A 163 22.77 5.61 0.11
C GLY A 163 22.65 4.44 1.10
N PRO A 164 23.74 4.11 1.84
CA PRO A 164 23.70 2.99 2.78
C PRO A 164 22.60 3.25 3.83
N PHE A 165 21.78 2.21 4.10
CA PHE A 165 20.81 2.24 5.18
C PHE A 165 21.53 2.61 6.47
N PRO A 166 21.26 3.74 7.11
CA PRO A 166 21.70 3.98 8.45
C PRO A 166 20.82 3.11 9.37
N ILE A 167 21.35 1.95 9.77
CA ILE A 167 20.79 1.22 10.90
C ILE A 167 21.02 2.13 12.10
N GLY A 168 20.06 2.99 12.44
CA GLY A 168 20.14 3.91 13.58
C GLY A 168 19.88 5.40 13.32
N ALA A 169 19.71 5.82 12.07
CA ALA A 169 19.34 7.20 11.76
C ALA A 169 18.32 7.24 10.62
N ILE A 170 17.09 6.86 10.91
CA ILE A 170 15.96 7.14 10.03
C ILE A 170 15.40 8.52 10.44
N GLU A 171 16.22 9.51 10.37
CA GLU A 171 15.74 10.87 10.23
C GLU A 171 15.27 11.01 8.79
N SER A 172 13.96 10.98 8.62
CA SER A 172 13.20 11.17 7.38
C SER A 172 13.65 10.27 6.20
N ALA A 173 12.70 9.63 5.53
CA ALA A 173 12.90 8.86 4.29
C ALA A 173 13.42 9.72 3.10
N ALA A 174 13.80 10.96 3.35
CA ALA A 174 14.44 11.84 2.39
C ALA A 174 15.96 11.64 2.43
N PRO A 175 16.61 11.46 1.28
CA PRO A 175 18.05 11.36 1.20
C PRO A 175 18.70 12.64 1.76
N ALA A 176 19.79 12.49 2.51
CA ALA A 176 20.54 13.63 3.05
C ALA A 176 21.12 14.53 1.93
N VAL A 177 21.33 13.97 0.76
CA VAL A 177 21.80 14.65 -0.46
C VAL A 177 20.90 14.25 -1.62
N ALA A 178 20.54 15.19 -2.51
CA ALA A 178 19.78 14.89 -3.71
C ALA A 178 20.46 13.77 -4.52
N PRO A 179 19.71 12.74 -4.96
CA PRO A 179 20.28 11.67 -5.75
C PRO A 179 20.79 12.23 -7.09
N SER A 180 21.97 11.79 -7.54
CA SER A 180 22.47 12.17 -8.85
C SER A 180 21.60 11.59 -9.97
N ALA A 181 21.64 12.22 -11.18
CA ALA A 181 20.92 11.73 -12.35
C ALA A 181 21.24 10.25 -12.66
N GLY A 182 22.49 9.84 -12.52
CA GLY A 182 22.89 8.44 -12.71
C GLY A 182 22.20 7.48 -11.73
N LYS A 183 22.05 7.88 -10.46
CA LYS A 183 21.30 7.07 -9.46
C LYS A 183 19.81 7.01 -9.77
N LEU A 184 19.19 8.11 -10.20
CA LEU A 184 17.78 8.14 -10.61
C LEU A 184 17.53 7.23 -11.81
N ILE A 185 18.38 7.30 -12.84
CA ILE A 185 18.29 6.43 -14.02
C ILE A 185 18.44 4.96 -13.62
N MET A 186 19.45 4.62 -12.82
CA MET A 186 19.69 3.24 -12.41
C MET A 186 18.53 2.69 -11.55
N ALA A 187 18.01 3.47 -10.59
CA ALA A 187 16.87 3.08 -9.79
C ALA A 187 15.61 2.88 -10.66
N SER A 188 15.38 3.77 -11.62
CA SER A 188 14.27 3.63 -12.58
C SER A 188 14.39 2.35 -13.41
N LEU A 189 15.57 2.06 -13.96
CA LEU A 189 15.81 0.84 -14.73
C LEU A 189 15.61 -0.44 -13.90
N MET A 190 16.04 -0.43 -12.63
CA MET A 190 15.80 -1.56 -11.71
C MET A 190 14.30 -1.76 -11.45
N CYS A 191 13.57 -0.69 -11.20
CA CYS A 191 12.12 -0.75 -11.02
C CYS A 191 11.41 -1.25 -12.28
N ILE A 192 11.78 -0.74 -13.46
CA ILE A 192 11.24 -1.20 -14.75
C ILE A 192 11.54 -2.70 -14.98
N ALA A 193 12.75 -3.17 -14.65
CA ALA A 193 13.10 -4.59 -14.73
C ALA A 193 12.20 -5.44 -13.81
N GLY A 194 11.94 -4.99 -12.57
CA GLY A 194 11.01 -5.64 -11.66
C GLY A 194 9.58 -5.71 -12.20
N VAL A 195 9.08 -4.60 -12.74
CA VAL A 195 7.74 -4.52 -13.39
C VAL A 195 7.67 -5.49 -14.57
N THR A 196 8.68 -5.48 -15.43
CA THR A 196 8.76 -6.39 -16.61
C THR A 196 8.76 -7.84 -16.17
N GLY A 197 9.58 -8.18 -15.17
CA GLY A 197 9.63 -9.52 -14.58
C GLY A 197 8.26 -9.98 -14.07
N PHE A 198 7.57 -9.12 -13.31
CA PHE A 198 6.21 -9.42 -12.85
C PHE A 198 5.24 -9.67 -14.03
N VAL A 199 5.21 -8.78 -15.03
CA VAL A 199 4.31 -8.91 -16.19
C VAL A 199 4.53 -10.23 -16.94
N LEU A 200 5.78 -10.65 -17.10
CA LEU A 200 6.11 -11.93 -17.74
C LEU A 200 5.61 -13.13 -16.89
N MET A 201 5.82 -13.07 -15.58
CA MET A 201 5.37 -14.11 -14.64
C MET A 201 3.85 -14.18 -14.53
N ASP A 202 3.15 -13.03 -14.44
CA ASP A 202 1.69 -12.95 -14.41
C ASP A 202 1.06 -13.49 -15.71
N ARG A 203 1.64 -13.15 -16.89
CA ARG A 203 1.22 -13.72 -18.18
C ARG A 203 1.38 -15.25 -18.21
N GLN A 204 2.45 -15.77 -17.63
CA GLN A 204 2.65 -17.22 -17.54
C GLN A 204 1.62 -17.87 -16.65
N LEU A 205 1.32 -17.29 -15.48
CA LEU A 205 0.29 -17.78 -14.57
C LEU A 205 -1.10 -17.79 -15.24
N ARG A 206 -1.47 -16.72 -15.94
CA ARG A 206 -2.74 -16.63 -16.70
C ARG A 206 -2.87 -17.72 -17.78
N ARG A 207 -1.75 -18.07 -18.43
CA ARG A 207 -1.76 -19.15 -19.43
C ARG A 207 -1.89 -20.53 -18.81
N GLN A 208 -1.28 -20.75 -17.63
CA GLN A 208 -1.27 -22.04 -16.94
C GLN A 208 -2.57 -22.28 -16.12
N ARG A 209 -3.16 -21.24 -15.59
CA ARG A 209 -4.30 -21.29 -14.67
C ARG A 209 -5.35 -20.22 -15.04
N PRO A 210 -5.96 -20.29 -16.26
CA PRO A 210 -6.95 -19.29 -16.68
C PRO A 210 -8.15 -19.20 -15.74
N GLU A 211 -8.54 -20.31 -15.11
CA GLU A 211 -9.65 -20.39 -14.15
C GLU A 211 -9.48 -19.47 -12.91
N LEU A 212 -8.27 -19.05 -12.58
CA LEU A 212 -8.01 -18.10 -11.49
C LEU A 212 -8.35 -16.64 -11.85
N PHE A 213 -8.60 -16.37 -13.11
CA PHE A 213 -8.88 -15.04 -13.67
C PHE A 213 -10.27 -14.94 -14.30
N GLU A 214 -11.04 -16.02 -14.23
CA GLU A 214 -12.46 -16.03 -14.59
C GLU A 214 -13.26 -15.44 -13.44
N ASP A 215 -14.00 -14.38 -13.73
CA ASP A 215 -14.84 -13.70 -12.74
C ASP A 215 -16.18 -14.45 -12.63
N ILE A 216 -16.45 -14.97 -11.46
CA ILE A 216 -17.68 -15.74 -11.20
C ILE A 216 -18.86 -14.79 -10.94
N ASP A 217 -18.59 -13.58 -10.38
CA ASP A 217 -19.62 -12.57 -10.08
C ASP A 217 -19.67 -11.47 -11.16
N GLU A 218 -20.31 -11.74 -12.31
CA GLU A 218 -20.49 -10.76 -13.38
C GLU A 218 -21.35 -9.55 -12.97
N GLU A 219 -22.29 -9.74 -12.05
CA GLU A 219 -23.27 -8.72 -11.63
C GLU A 219 -22.75 -7.73 -10.59
N ALA A 220 -21.61 -8.03 -9.95
CA ALA A 220 -21.11 -7.24 -8.82
C ALA A 220 -20.36 -5.95 -9.21
N HIS A 221 -19.92 -5.83 -10.46
CA HIS A 221 -19.03 -4.72 -10.87
C HIS A 221 -19.68 -3.81 -11.91
N VAL A 222 -20.06 -2.60 -11.49
CA VAL A 222 -20.66 -1.59 -12.37
C VAL A 222 -19.57 -0.65 -12.87
N ALA A 223 -19.39 -0.55 -14.19
CA ALA A 223 -18.50 0.42 -14.80
C ALA A 223 -19.01 1.86 -14.56
N SER A 224 -18.31 2.63 -13.75
CA SER A 224 -18.71 3.99 -13.40
C SER A 224 -17.49 4.88 -13.19
N TRP A 225 -17.19 5.75 -14.14
CA TRP A 225 -16.14 6.76 -13.99
C TRP A 225 -16.38 7.69 -12.81
N LYS A 226 -17.65 8.02 -12.52
CA LYS A 226 -18.01 8.86 -11.38
C LYS A 226 -17.61 8.19 -10.06
N ASP A 227 -17.95 6.93 -9.86
CA ASP A 227 -17.66 6.20 -8.63
C ASP A 227 -16.16 5.92 -8.50
N PHE A 228 -15.48 5.66 -9.61
CA PHE A 228 -14.03 5.53 -9.65
C PHE A 228 -13.34 6.83 -9.17
N VAL A 229 -13.74 7.98 -9.70
CA VAL A 229 -13.14 9.28 -9.31
C VAL A 229 -13.48 9.63 -7.88
N ILE A 230 -14.74 9.50 -7.44
CA ILE A 230 -15.14 9.81 -6.07
C ILE A 230 -14.44 8.89 -5.07
N GLY A 231 -14.40 7.59 -5.35
CA GLY A 231 -13.68 6.61 -4.53
C GLY A 231 -12.20 6.91 -4.44
N THR A 232 -11.55 7.22 -5.57
CA THR A 232 -10.12 7.58 -5.62
C THR A 232 -9.83 8.85 -4.79
N VAL A 233 -10.61 9.92 -4.99
CA VAL A 233 -10.42 11.18 -4.23
C VAL A 233 -10.66 10.96 -2.74
N GLY A 234 -11.71 10.23 -2.38
CA GLY A 234 -12.01 9.90 -0.98
C GLY A 234 -10.91 9.05 -0.34
N LEU A 235 -10.37 8.07 -1.07
CA LEU A 235 -9.28 7.23 -0.62
C LEU A 235 -7.99 8.04 -0.39
N ILE A 236 -7.59 8.86 -1.37
CA ILE A 236 -6.41 9.73 -1.25
C ILE A 236 -6.57 10.68 -0.05
N PHE A 237 -7.75 11.27 0.11
CA PHE A 237 -8.04 12.17 1.21
C PHE A 237 -7.99 11.45 2.57
N GLY A 238 -8.60 10.26 2.69
CA GLY A 238 -8.56 9.45 3.91
C GLY A 238 -7.14 9.05 4.31
N CYS A 239 -6.35 8.55 3.38
CA CYS A 239 -4.95 8.19 3.60
C CYS A 239 -4.10 9.43 3.96
N TYR A 240 -4.33 10.57 3.29
CA TYR A 240 -3.67 11.83 3.62
C TYR A 240 -3.95 12.29 5.06
N LEU A 241 -5.22 12.28 5.47
CA LEU A 241 -5.59 12.67 6.83
C LEU A 241 -4.91 11.80 7.88
N ILE A 242 -4.98 10.48 7.74
CA ILE A 242 -4.34 9.56 8.70
C ILE A 242 -2.83 9.77 8.71
N ASN A 243 -2.19 9.93 7.55
CA ASN A 243 -0.75 10.14 7.49
C ASN A 243 -0.32 11.43 8.22
N VAL A 244 -1.03 12.54 8.00
CA VAL A 244 -0.75 13.80 8.72
C VAL A 244 -0.99 13.66 10.22
N MET A 245 -2.07 12.98 10.62
CA MET A 245 -2.35 12.71 12.05
C MET A 245 -1.20 11.90 12.70
N PHE A 246 -0.71 10.86 12.02
CA PHE A 246 0.42 10.08 12.53
C PHE A 246 1.70 10.89 12.61
N LEU A 247 2.04 11.66 11.57
CA LEU A 247 3.22 12.51 11.56
C LEU A 247 3.21 13.50 12.72
N VAL A 248 2.11 14.25 12.87
CA VAL A 248 1.99 15.24 13.95
C VAL A 248 2.03 14.57 15.33
N THR A 249 1.34 13.44 15.50
CA THR A 249 1.37 12.72 16.77
C THR A 249 2.79 12.21 17.10
N THR A 250 3.48 11.64 16.11
CA THR A 250 4.86 11.17 16.33
C THR A 250 5.82 12.33 16.61
N ASP A 251 5.68 13.46 15.94
CA ASP A 251 6.52 14.63 16.17
C ASP A 251 6.29 15.24 17.58
N ILE A 252 5.03 15.36 18.02
CA ILE A 252 4.68 15.85 19.37
C ILE A 252 5.29 14.94 20.46
N TYR A 253 5.25 13.63 20.27
CA TYR A 253 5.68 12.64 21.27
C TYR A 253 7.08 12.04 20.99
N GLU A 254 7.84 12.59 20.05
CA GLU A 254 9.17 12.09 19.66
C GLU A 254 10.09 11.88 20.87
N GLY A 255 10.20 12.88 21.73
CA GLY A 255 11.05 12.81 22.93
C GLY A 255 10.66 11.67 23.88
N THR A 256 9.36 11.44 24.08
CA THR A 256 8.84 10.37 24.92
C THR A 256 8.99 9.01 24.25
N LEU A 257 8.60 8.89 22.98
CA LEU A 257 8.63 7.63 22.22
C LEU A 257 10.08 7.18 21.99
N SER A 258 10.97 8.08 21.62
CA SER A 258 12.39 7.76 21.42
C SER A 258 13.08 7.36 22.73
N THR A 259 12.68 7.93 23.86
CA THR A 259 13.21 7.57 25.19
C THR A 259 12.72 6.18 25.61
N VAL A 260 11.44 5.87 25.39
CA VAL A 260 10.81 4.59 25.80
C VAL A 260 11.20 3.45 24.86
N LEU A 261 11.17 3.68 23.56
CA LEU A 261 11.39 2.67 22.52
C LEU A 261 12.83 2.59 22.04
N GLY A 262 13.61 3.62 22.30
CA GLY A 262 14.91 3.86 21.68
C GLY A 262 14.83 4.48 20.29
N PRO A 263 15.82 5.31 19.89
CA PRO A 263 15.78 6.06 18.63
C PRO A 263 15.64 5.18 17.39
N ALA A 264 16.28 4.03 17.36
CA ALA A 264 16.22 3.09 16.23
C ALA A 264 14.84 2.48 16.07
N VAL A 265 14.18 2.07 17.16
CA VAL A 265 12.83 1.49 17.15
C VAL A 265 11.81 2.56 16.79
N PHE A 266 11.96 3.77 17.33
CA PHE A 266 11.10 4.91 16.98
C PHE A 266 11.14 5.23 15.47
N ALA A 267 12.34 5.29 14.90
CA ALA A 267 12.52 5.55 13.48
C ALA A 267 11.89 4.45 12.60
N VAL A 268 12.05 3.17 12.98
CA VAL A 268 11.39 2.05 12.29
C VAL A 268 9.88 2.14 12.43
N LEU A 269 9.36 2.50 13.61
CA LEU A 269 7.93 2.64 13.86
C LEU A 269 7.30 3.73 12.98
N HIS A 270 7.96 4.89 12.87
CA HIS A 270 7.51 6.00 12.04
C HIS A 270 7.36 5.60 10.57
N TYR A 271 8.39 4.96 10.03
CA TYR A 271 8.37 4.43 8.67
C TYR A 271 7.31 3.32 8.48
N PHE A 272 7.23 2.41 9.43
CA PHE A 272 6.26 1.31 9.44
C PHE A 272 4.82 1.82 9.44
N LEU A 273 4.50 2.83 10.25
CA LEU A 273 3.16 3.40 10.34
C LEU A 273 2.77 4.13 9.05
N GLY A 274 3.66 4.89 8.44
CA GLY A 274 3.41 5.53 7.15
C GLY A 274 3.09 4.52 6.05
N ALA A 275 3.91 3.49 5.91
CA ALA A 275 3.71 2.41 4.95
C ALA A 275 2.45 1.57 5.26
N LEU A 276 2.11 1.38 6.54
CA LEU A 276 0.88 0.70 6.97
C LEU A 276 -0.36 1.44 6.45
N VAL A 277 -0.40 2.76 6.63
CA VAL A 277 -1.57 3.57 6.24
C VAL A 277 -1.83 3.51 4.75
N THR A 278 -0.79 3.65 3.94
CA THR A 278 -0.94 3.62 2.47
C THR A 278 -1.29 2.22 1.95
N SER A 279 -0.98 1.16 2.70
CA SER A 279 -1.31 -0.23 2.34
C SER A 279 -2.62 -0.76 2.98
N LEU A 280 -3.40 0.08 3.68
CA LEU A 280 -4.73 -0.30 4.19
C LEU A 280 -5.73 -0.67 3.07
N PRO A 281 -5.75 0.01 1.91
CA PRO A 281 -6.63 -0.37 0.80
C PRO A 281 -6.36 -1.80 0.30
N GLU A 282 -5.10 -2.18 0.11
CA GLU A 282 -4.70 -3.52 -0.29
C GLU A 282 -5.12 -4.57 0.73
N MET A 283 -4.92 -4.27 2.02
CA MET A 283 -5.35 -5.14 3.10
C MET A 283 -6.88 -5.32 3.10
N ASN A 284 -7.65 -4.27 2.81
CA ASN A 284 -9.11 -4.35 2.72
C ASN A 284 -9.56 -5.24 1.56
N VAL A 285 -8.96 -5.08 0.37
CA VAL A 285 -9.19 -5.96 -0.79
C VAL A 285 -8.87 -7.41 -0.45
N ALA A 286 -7.72 -7.67 0.19
CA ALA A 286 -7.34 -9.02 0.59
C ALA A 286 -8.32 -9.63 1.59
N ILE A 287 -8.75 -8.89 2.64
CA ILE A 287 -9.72 -9.36 3.63
C ILE A 287 -11.06 -9.72 2.97
N SER A 288 -11.55 -8.87 2.07
CA SER A 288 -12.81 -9.08 1.37
C SER A 288 -12.78 -10.37 0.53
N ASN A 289 -11.68 -10.60 -0.18
CA ASN A 289 -11.53 -11.75 -1.06
C ASN A 289 -11.22 -13.06 -0.31
N TYR A 290 -10.40 -13.04 0.74
CA TYR A 290 -10.18 -14.25 1.58
C TYR A 290 -11.47 -14.82 2.20
N ARG A 291 -12.52 -14.01 2.37
CA ARG A 291 -13.80 -14.44 2.93
C ARG A 291 -14.66 -15.25 1.99
N ARG A 292 -14.45 -15.17 0.68
CA ARG A 292 -15.31 -15.82 -0.32
C ARG A 292 -14.98 -17.29 -0.53
N ILE A 293 -13.78 -17.75 -0.16
CA ILE A 293 -13.35 -19.17 -0.17
C ILE A 293 -13.37 -19.80 -1.56
N GLU A 294 -13.06 -19.03 -2.58
CA GLU A 294 -12.95 -19.50 -3.96
C GLU A 294 -11.52 -19.33 -4.49
N PRO A 295 -11.07 -20.18 -5.45
CA PRO A 295 -9.69 -20.08 -5.97
C PRO A 295 -9.40 -18.74 -6.67
N ALA A 296 -10.35 -18.17 -7.40
CA ALA A 296 -10.20 -16.87 -8.06
C ALA A 296 -10.11 -15.72 -7.06
N ASP A 297 -10.96 -15.73 -6.01
CA ASP A 297 -10.91 -14.76 -4.92
C ASP A 297 -9.61 -14.89 -4.12
N LEU A 298 -9.16 -16.11 -3.84
CA LEU A 298 -7.87 -16.35 -3.21
C LEU A 298 -6.73 -15.77 -4.05
N ASN A 299 -6.76 -15.95 -5.38
CA ASN A 299 -5.81 -15.34 -6.29
C ASN A 299 -5.85 -13.81 -6.21
N THR A 300 -7.04 -13.20 -6.18
CA THR A 300 -7.22 -11.76 -6.03
C THR A 300 -6.66 -11.25 -4.71
N ALA A 301 -6.93 -11.94 -3.60
CA ALA A 301 -6.39 -11.61 -2.30
C ALA A 301 -4.86 -11.68 -2.25
N LEU A 302 -4.27 -12.76 -2.77
CA LEU A 302 -2.81 -12.94 -2.77
C LEU A 302 -2.11 -11.97 -3.75
N SER A 303 -2.74 -11.69 -4.89
CA SER A 303 -2.20 -10.74 -5.88
C SER A 303 -2.24 -9.29 -5.38
N SER A 304 -3.03 -8.97 -4.34
CA SER A 304 -3.00 -7.65 -3.70
C SER A 304 -1.59 -7.30 -3.21
N ALA A 305 -0.77 -8.27 -2.79
CA ALA A 305 0.63 -8.01 -2.48
C ALA A 305 1.51 -7.89 -3.72
N SER A 306 1.44 -8.86 -4.63
CA SER A 306 2.38 -8.93 -5.77
C SER A 306 2.09 -7.86 -6.83
N ALA A 307 0.82 -7.62 -7.18
CA ALA A 307 0.45 -6.61 -8.15
C ALA A 307 0.59 -5.19 -7.59
N SER A 308 0.27 -4.98 -6.30
CA SER A 308 0.53 -3.70 -5.64
C SER A 308 2.03 -3.41 -5.56
N ASN A 309 2.86 -4.39 -5.18
CA ASN A 309 4.32 -4.22 -5.17
C ASN A 309 4.88 -3.89 -6.58
N MET A 310 4.34 -4.50 -7.63
CA MET A 310 4.69 -4.15 -9.01
C MET A 310 4.28 -2.71 -9.35
N SER A 311 3.05 -2.32 -9.01
CA SER A 311 2.55 -0.95 -9.23
C SER A 311 3.41 0.08 -8.49
N ASN A 312 3.80 -0.20 -7.25
CA ASN A 312 4.70 0.63 -6.47
C ASN A 312 6.07 0.82 -7.13
N LEU A 313 6.64 -0.23 -7.75
CA LEU A 313 7.85 -0.09 -8.54
C LEU A 313 7.63 0.78 -9.80
N ALA A 314 6.47 0.64 -10.46
CA ALA A 314 6.13 1.47 -11.61
C ALA A 314 6.01 2.96 -11.22
N ILE A 315 5.34 3.25 -10.08
CA ILE A 315 5.22 4.60 -9.52
C ILE A 315 6.61 5.16 -9.19
N ALA A 316 7.46 4.39 -8.52
CA ALA A 316 8.82 4.82 -8.19
C ALA A 316 9.69 5.06 -9.44
N ALA A 317 9.57 4.21 -10.46
CA ALA A 317 10.25 4.41 -11.75
C ALA A 317 9.83 5.72 -12.41
N LEU A 318 8.51 5.99 -12.46
CA LEU A 318 7.96 7.24 -12.98
C LEU A 318 8.45 8.45 -12.16
N GLY A 319 8.43 8.35 -10.83
CA GLY A 319 8.95 9.38 -9.94
C GLY A 319 10.43 9.69 -10.18
N CYS A 320 11.27 8.65 -10.36
CA CYS A 320 12.68 8.82 -10.73
C CYS A 320 12.84 9.54 -12.08
N LEU A 321 12.04 9.19 -13.09
CA LEU A 321 12.07 9.84 -14.40
C LEU A 321 11.64 11.30 -14.33
N ILE A 322 10.55 11.61 -13.63
CA ILE A 322 10.10 12.99 -13.41
C ILE A 322 11.19 13.79 -12.70
N ALA A 323 11.83 13.21 -11.69
CA ALA A 323 12.86 13.86 -10.90
C ALA A 323 14.12 14.24 -11.70
N LEU A 324 14.33 13.67 -12.89
CA LEU A 324 15.43 14.08 -13.80
C LEU A 324 15.20 15.46 -14.45
N PHE A 325 13.95 15.95 -14.48
CA PHE A 325 13.56 17.17 -15.15
C PHE A 325 13.25 18.33 -14.18
N ILE A 326 13.27 18.08 -12.90
CA ILE A 326 12.99 19.08 -11.85
C ILE A 326 14.16 19.23 -10.89
#